data_6720b97dfff31c9ee9ceb1c23a325edf
#
_entry.id   6720b97dfff31c9ee9ceb1c23a325edf
#
_cell.length_a   1.000
_cell.length_b   1.000
_cell.length_c   1.000
_cell.angle_alpha   90.00
_cell.angle_beta   90.00
_cell.angle_gamma   90.00
#
_symmetry.space_group_name_H-M   'P 1'
#
loop_
_entity.id
_entity.type
_entity.pdbx_description
1 polymer ?
#
loop_
_entity_poly.entity_id
_entity_poly.type
_entity_poly.pdbx_seq_one_letter_code
_entity_poly.pdbx_strand_id
1 'polypeptide(L)'
;MRSLILFLVFLIGAIGALKAQSPSPRIGCKDATILMQATELKQNLLQQGFVVVNDAMLSMDSREDFPVIARLQAGLYYQIVLIGNTRSKRMNLALYGPDKELVLRKEQQPGSSSNVISFSFSPSSSGDYTFLLSQTMKQELLTFKSNESVCGSFCILKLKQSDK
;
A
#
# COMPACT_ATOMS: atom_id res chain seq x y z
N MET A 1 -42.28 26.27 -43.12
CA MET A 1 -40.92 25.76 -42.95
C MET A 1 -40.25 26.42 -41.73
N ARG A 2 -40.81 26.28 -40.53
CA ARG A 2 -40.28 26.91 -39.28
C ARG A 2 -40.40 26.02 -38.06
N SER A 3 -40.51 24.70 -38.26
CA SER A 3 -40.74 23.76 -37.12
C SER A 3 -39.77 22.58 -37.04
N LEU A 4 -38.63 22.60 -37.78
CA LEU A 4 -37.69 21.46 -37.85
C LEU A 4 -36.31 21.73 -37.25
N ILE A 5 -36.08 22.89 -36.61
CA ILE A 5 -34.77 23.27 -36.07
C ILE A 5 -34.70 23.11 -34.54
N LEU A 6 -35.82 22.84 -33.88
CA LEU A 6 -35.90 22.79 -32.39
C LEU A 6 -35.67 21.41 -31.80
N PHE A 7 -35.41 20.36 -32.61
CA PHE A 7 -35.21 18.98 -32.10
C PHE A 7 -33.75 18.49 -32.07
N LEU A 8 -32.79 19.31 -32.51
CA LEU A 8 -31.38 18.89 -32.64
C LEU A 8 -30.46 19.39 -31.51
N VAL A 9 -30.98 20.09 -30.52
CA VAL A 9 -30.13 20.67 -29.42
C VAL A 9 -30.19 19.87 -28.14
N PHE A 10 -30.99 18.80 -28.03
CA PHE A 10 -31.15 18.03 -26.78
C PHE A 10 -30.37 16.72 -26.72
N LEU A 11 -29.46 16.44 -27.65
CA LEU A 11 -28.71 15.16 -27.67
C LEU A 11 -27.22 15.28 -27.30
N ILE A 12 -26.77 16.41 -26.75
CA ILE A 12 -25.37 16.59 -26.29
C ILE A 12 -25.35 16.92 -24.81
N GLY A 13 -25.72 15.95 -23.99
CA GLY A 13 -25.79 16.20 -22.55
C GLY A 13 -25.65 14.99 -21.64
N ALA A 14 -25.14 13.85 -22.13
CA ALA A 14 -24.95 12.66 -21.26
C ALA A 14 -23.60 11.99 -21.48
N ILE A 15 -22.51 12.77 -21.50
CA ILE A 15 -21.20 12.19 -21.19
C ILE A 15 -21.13 12.12 -19.66
N GLY A 16 -21.80 11.10 -19.12
CA GLY A 16 -21.66 10.73 -17.72
C GLY A 16 -20.19 10.45 -17.47
N ALA A 17 -19.55 11.30 -16.66
CA ALA A 17 -18.25 11.04 -16.10
C ALA A 17 -18.31 9.68 -15.39
N LEU A 18 -17.82 8.64 -16.03
CA LEU A 18 -17.44 7.39 -15.37
C LEU A 18 -16.36 7.76 -14.36
N LYS A 19 -16.79 8.08 -13.13
CA LYS A 19 -15.89 8.09 -11.99
C LYS A 19 -15.35 6.65 -11.90
N ALA A 20 -14.11 6.45 -12.35
CA ALA A 20 -13.35 5.28 -12.01
C ALA A 20 -13.36 5.23 -10.47
N GLN A 21 -14.16 4.32 -9.93
CA GLN A 21 -14.14 4.01 -8.50
C GLN A 21 -12.79 3.36 -8.27
N SER A 22 -11.83 4.12 -7.73
CA SER A 22 -10.64 3.55 -7.14
C SER A 22 -11.10 2.49 -6.14
N PRO A 23 -10.61 1.25 -6.20
CA PRO A 23 -10.99 0.24 -5.24
C PRO A 23 -10.67 0.80 -3.85
N SER A 24 -11.70 0.99 -3.04
CA SER A 24 -11.54 1.45 -1.66
C SER A 24 -10.63 0.45 -0.96
N PRO A 25 -9.55 0.91 -0.27
CA PRO A 25 -8.70 0.01 0.48
C PRO A 25 -9.57 -0.77 1.45
N ARG A 26 -9.63 -2.09 1.28
CA ARG A 26 -10.30 -2.98 2.22
C ARG A 26 -9.45 -3.04 3.48
N ILE A 27 -9.63 -2.06 4.36
CA ILE A 27 -9.00 -2.01 5.67
C ILE A 27 -9.74 -3.05 6.53
N GLY A 28 -9.00 -3.98 7.13
CA GLY A 28 -9.55 -4.86 8.15
C GLY A 28 -9.56 -6.35 7.82
N CYS A 29 -8.39 -6.92 7.59
CA CYS A 29 -8.24 -8.35 7.76
C CYS A 29 -7.90 -8.69 9.22
N LYS A 30 -8.28 -9.90 9.67
CA LYS A 30 -7.98 -10.40 11.01
C LYS A 30 -7.07 -11.62 10.87
N ASP A 31 -5.77 -11.41 10.92
CA ASP A 31 -4.78 -12.48 11.04
C ASP A 31 -3.98 -12.26 12.34
N ALA A 32 -4.20 -13.13 13.32
CA ALA A 32 -3.61 -12.99 14.65
C ALA A 32 -2.07 -13.07 14.61
N THR A 33 -1.51 -13.88 13.72
CA THR A 33 -0.05 -14.03 13.59
C THR A 33 0.58 -12.75 13.05
N ILE A 34 0.01 -12.17 11.98
CA ILE A 34 0.49 -10.91 11.42
C ILE A 34 0.33 -9.77 12.43
N LEU A 35 -0.81 -9.71 13.14
CA LEU A 35 -1.06 -8.69 14.15
C LEU A 35 -0.04 -8.77 15.30
N MET A 36 0.28 -9.97 15.77
CA MET A 36 1.28 -10.17 16.81
C MET A 36 2.67 -9.73 16.34
N GLN A 37 3.13 -10.15 15.16
CA GLN A 37 4.40 -9.74 14.56
C GLN A 37 4.48 -8.21 14.38
N ALA A 38 3.40 -7.60 13.86
CA ALA A 38 3.33 -6.15 13.67
C ALA A 38 3.42 -5.39 15.01
N THR A 39 2.75 -5.90 16.04
CA THR A 39 2.78 -5.30 17.38
C THR A 39 4.17 -5.36 17.98
N GLU A 40 4.82 -6.53 17.96
CA GLU A 40 6.17 -6.73 18.48
C GLU A 40 7.19 -5.83 17.76
N LEU A 41 7.17 -5.82 16.43
CA LEU A 41 8.08 -5.01 15.64
C LEU A 41 7.88 -3.51 15.90
N LYS A 42 6.62 -3.04 16.00
CA LYS A 42 6.32 -1.66 16.35
C LYS A 42 6.84 -1.31 17.75
N GLN A 43 6.62 -2.15 18.74
CA GLN A 43 7.11 -1.91 20.10
C GLN A 43 8.63 -1.75 20.13
N ASN A 44 9.36 -2.63 19.44
CA ASN A 44 10.80 -2.53 19.32
C ASN A 44 11.27 -1.21 18.68
N LEU A 45 10.59 -0.74 17.62
CA LEU A 45 10.92 0.53 16.97
C LEU A 45 10.55 1.74 17.84
N LEU A 46 9.43 1.69 18.57
CA LEU A 46 9.04 2.74 19.52
C LEU A 46 10.09 2.90 20.63
N GLN A 47 10.65 1.80 21.15
CA GLN A 47 11.75 1.83 22.12
C GLN A 47 13.04 2.43 21.55
N GLN A 48 13.25 2.36 20.22
CA GLN A 48 14.36 2.99 19.53
C GLN A 48 14.12 4.48 19.20
N GLY A 49 13.02 5.06 19.67
CA GLY A 49 12.71 6.48 19.49
C GLY A 49 11.91 6.79 18.21
N PHE A 50 11.38 5.79 17.53
CA PHE A 50 10.45 6.03 16.42
C PHE A 50 9.04 6.37 16.94
N VAL A 51 8.27 7.04 16.10
CA VAL A 51 6.84 7.29 16.29
C VAL A 51 6.06 6.84 15.06
N VAL A 52 4.87 6.31 15.27
CA VAL A 52 4.01 5.81 14.18
C VAL A 52 3.44 6.98 13.37
N VAL A 53 3.59 6.91 12.06
CA VAL A 53 3.01 7.86 11.09
C VAL A 53 1.81 7.25 10.39
N ASN A 54 1.92 5.99 9.99
CA ASN A 54 0.85 5.22 9.36
C ASN A 54 0.92 3.78 9.86
N ASP A 55 -0.23 3.15 10.10
CA ASP A 55 -0.32 1.76 10.55
C ASP A 55 -1.67 1.19 10.12
N ALA A 56 -1.65 0.14 9.33
CA ALA A 56 -2.85 -0.50 8.84
C ALA A 56 -2.70 -2.01 8.64
N MET A 57 -3.75 -2.75 9.00
CA MET A 57 -3.96 -4.12 8.53
C MET A 57 -4.68 -4.06 7.19
N LEU A 58 -4.10 -4.67 6.17
CA LEU A 58 -4.54 -4.57 4.79
C LEU A 58 -5.05 -5.93 4.30
N SER A 59 -6.16 -5.89 3.57
CA SER A 59 -6.66 -7.02 2.80
C SER A 59 -6.35 -6.76 1.33
N MET A 60 -5.42 -7.52 0.78
CA MET A 60 -4.90 -7.35 -0.59
C MET A 60 -5.32 -8.54 -1.44
N ASP A 61 -5.69 -8.30 -2.69
CA ASP A 61 -5.94 -9.39 -3.62
C ASP A 61 -4.60 -9.99 -4.08
N SER A 62 -4.52 -11.34 -4.11
CA SER A 62 -3.28 -12.02 -4.50
C SER A 62 -2.86 -11.62 -5.91
N ARG A 63 -1.60 -11.21 -6.09
CA ARG A 63 -0.97 -10.74 -7.34
C ARG A 63 -1.36 -9.34 -7.80
N GLU A 64 -2.27 -8.66 -7.13
CA GLU A 64 -2.61 -7.27 -7.45
C GLU A 64 -1.79 -6.31 -6.60
N ASP A 65 -1.45 -5.15 -7.18
CA ASP A 65 -0.78 -4.10 -6.47
C ASP A 65 -1.80 -3.31 -5.63
N PHE A 66 -1.51 -3.19 -4.35
CA PHE A 66 -2.31 -2.43 -3.40
C PHE A 66 -1.63 -1.07 -3.13
N PRO A 67 -2.22 0.06 -3.57
CA PRO A 67 -1.62 1.37 -3.37
C PRO A 67 -1.90 1.91 -1.96
N VAL A 68 -0.84 2.42 -1.32
CA VAL A 68 -0.91 3.22 -0.09
C VAL A 68 -0.23 4.56 -0.36
N ILE A 69 -0.89 5.66 -0.04
CA ILE A 69 -0.33 7.01 -0.19
C ILE A 69 -0.04 7.56 1.20
N ALA A 70 1.17 8.08 1.39
CA ALA A 70 1.57 8.74 2.62
C ALA A 70 2.40 9.99 2.33
N ARG A 71 2.13 11.06 3.09
CA ARG A 71 2.89 12.30 3.00
C ARG A 71 4.17 12.17 3.83
N LEU A 72 5.32 12.28 3.16
CA LEU A 72 6.64 12.25 3.79
C LEU A 72 7.31 13.62 3.68
N GLN A 73 8.20 13.92 4.62
CA GLN A 73 8.94 15.19 4.70
C GLN A 73 10.41 14.96 4.39
N ALA A 74 10.99 15.84 3.57
CA ALA A 74 12.41 15.80 3.22
C ALA A 74 13.30 15.86 4.47
N GLY A 75 14.39 15.11 4.45
CA GLY A 75 15.38 15.10 5.52
C GLY A 75 14.99 14.37 6.80
N LEU A 76 13.74 13.89 6.91
CA LEU A 76 13.35 13.06 8.02
C LEU A 76 13.70 11.59 7.75
N TYR A 77 13.93 10.84 8.82
CA TYR A 77 14.27 9.44 8.75
C TYR A 77 13.05 8.56 9.06
N TYR A 78 12.70 7.71 8.12
CA TYR A 78 11.55 6.82 8.21
C TYR A 78 12.00 5.36 8.22
N GLN A 79 11.28 4.54 8.97
CA GLN A 79 11.32 3.08 8.88
C GLN A 79 10.01 2.62 8.25
N ILE A 80 10.11 1.87 7.15
CA ILE A 80 8.98 1.36 6.38
C ILE A 80 8.97 -0.15 6.54
N VAL A 81 7.80 -0.70 6.88
CA VAL A 81 7.62 -2.12 7.18
C VAL A 81 6.39 -2.65 6.49
N LEU A 82 6.55 -3.73 5.76
CA LEU A 82 5.48 -4.57 5.23
C LEU A 82 5.63 -5.97 5.82
N ILE A 83 4.61 -6.46 6.52
CA ILE A 83 4.51 -7.83 7.00
C ILE A 83 3.43 -8.52 6.19
N GLY A 84 3.79 -9.57 5.49
CA GLY A 84 2.88 -10.36 4.68
C GLY A 84 2.45 -11.65 5.35
N ASN A 85 1.64 -12.42 4.64
CA ASN A 85 1.26 -13.76 5.05
C ASN A 85 2.48 -14.69 5.00
N THR A 86 2.67 -15.52 6.01
CA THR A 86 3.79 -16.49 6.09
C THR A 86 3.79 -17.52 4.95
N ARG A 87 2.63 -17.71 4.30
CA ARG A 87 2.47 -18.60 3.15
C ARG A 87 2.67 -17.89 1.81
N SER A 88 3.02 -16.61 1.80
CA SER A 88 3.32 -15.88 0.57
C SER A 88 4.57 -16.46 -0.10
N LYS A 89 4.47 -16.69 -1.41
CA LYS A 89 5.59 -17.11 -2.25
C LYS A 89 6.52 -15.93 -2.58
N ARG A 90 5.93 -14.76 -2.76
CA ARG A 90 6.62 -13.52 -3.13
C ARG A 90 5.91 -12.33 -2.49
N MET A 91 6.67 -11.36 -2.07
CA MET A 91 6.18 -10.07 -1.63
C MET A 91 6.97 -8.97 -2.33
N ASN A 92 6.31 -7.90 -2.74
CA ASN A 92 6.93 -6.72 -3.32
C ASN A 92 6.45 -5.46 -2.61
N LEU A 93 7.36 -4.50 -2.55
CA LEU A 93 7.08 -3.13 -2.17
C LEU A 93 7.84 -2.22 -3.15
N ALA A 94 7.10 -1.43 -3.93
CA ALA A 94 7.66 -0.38 -4.77
C ALA A 94 7.27 0.99 -4.20
N LEU A 95 8.22 1.90 -4.11
CA LEU A 95 8.04 3.27 -3.63
C LEU A 95 8.22 4.24 -4.78
N TYR A 96 7.21 5.07 -5.01
CA TYR A 96 7.22 6.15 -5.99
C TYR A 96 7.23 7.49 -5.29
N GLY A 97 8.02 8.42 -5.84
CA GLY A 97 8.13 9.81 -5.37
C GLY A 97 6.89 10.66 -5.71
N PRO A 98 6.90 11.94 -5.26
CA PRO A 98 5.84 12.89 -5.60
C PRO A 98 5.74 13.19 -7.10
N ASP A 99 6.85 13.00 -7.84
CA ASP A 99 6.98 13.09 -9.29
C ASP A 99 6.48 11.85 -10.03
N LYS A 100 6.03 10.82 -9.30
CA LYS A 100 5.63 9.50 -9.79
C LYS A 100 6.78 8.67 -10.37
N GLU A 101 8.02 9.04 -10.13
CA GLU A 101 9.18 8.22 -10.48
C GLU A 101 9.43 7.13 -9.45
N LEU A 102 9.91 5.98 -9.91
CA LEU A 102 10.27 4.87 -9.02
C LEU A 102 11.52 5.23 -8.23
N VAL A 103 11.38 5.36 -6.91
CA VAL A 103 12.48 5.67 -5.98
C VAL A 103 13.23 4.41 -5.58
N LEU A 104 12.48 3.35 -5.24
CA LEU A 104 13.07 2.05 -4.90
C LEU A 104 12.05 0.92 -5.04
N ARG A 105 12.58 -0.31 -5.16
CA ARG A 105 11.80 -1.54 -5.08
C ARG A 105 12.48 -2.53 -4.16
N LYS A 106 11.71 -3.14 -3.28
CA LYS A 106 12.13 -4.25 -2.43
C LYS A 106 11.28 -5.47 -2.74
N GLU A 107 11.94 -6.59 -2.92
CA GLU A 107 11.30 -7.87 -3.18
C GLU A 107 11.83 -8.90 -2.21
N GLN A 108 10.92 -9.70 -1.67
CA GLN A 108 11.27 -10.88 -0.90
C GLN A 108 11.24 -12.09 -1.84
N GLN A 109 12.40 -12.74 -1.93
CA GLN A 109 12.63 -13.89 -2.80
C GLN A 109 11.83 -15.12 -2.34
N PRO A 110 11.39 -15.97 -3.30
CA PRO A 110 10.81 -17.26 -2.97
C PRO A 110 11.78 -18.11 -2.15
N GLY A 111 11.26 -18.73 -1.07
CA GLY A 111 12.08 -19.57 -0.18
C GLY A 111 12.72 -18.82 1.01
N SER A 112 12.58 -17.50 1.09
CA SER A 112 12.91 -16.76 2.32
C SER A 112 12.04 -17.25 3.49
N SER A 113 12.66 -17.46 4.66
CA SER A 113 11.93 -17.78 5.91
C SER A 113 11.23 -16.55 6.50
N SER A 114 11.55 -15.35 6.04
CA SER A 114 10.96 -14.10 6.53
C SER A 114 9.73 -13.72 5.69
N ASN A 115 8.69 -13.23 6.35
CA ASN A 115 7.51 -12.62 5.73
C ASN A 115 7.51 -11.09 5.93
N VAL A 116 8.68 -10.48 6.12
CA VAL A 116 8.84 -9.06 6.44
C VAL A 116 9.75 -8.39 5.42
N ILE A 117 9.28 -7.30 4.81
CA ILE A 117 10.11 -6.32 4.11
C ILE A 117 10.23 -5.10 5.02
N SER A 118 11.46 -4.78 5.42
CA SER A 118 11.72 -3.63 6.29
C SER A 118 12.96 -2.88 5.80
N PHE A 119 12.87 -1.56 5.70
CA PHE A 119 13.99 -0.71 5.29
C PHE A 119 13.82 0.72 5.79
N SER A 120 14.97 1.39 5.89
CA SER A 120 15.03 2.81 6.23
C SER A 120 14.98 3.67 4.97
N PHE A 121 14.34 4.82 5.06
CA PHE A 121 14.21 5.77 3.96
C PHE A 121 14.27 7.21 4.47
N SER A 122 15.03 8.05 3.77
CA SER A 122 15.07 9.51 4.00
C SER A 122 14.72 10.20 2.68
N PRO A 123 13.52 10.83 2.58
CA PRO A 123 13.09 11.51 1.38
C PRO A 123 13.99 12.71 1.03
N SER A 124 14.33 12.88 -0.25
CA SER A 124 15.01 14.08 -0.76
C SER A 124 14.07 15.27 -0.94
N SER A 125 12.78 15.01 -1.14
CA SER A 125 11.72 16.03 -1.29
C SER A 125 10.52 15.70 -0.42
N SER A 126 9.81 16.73 0.05
CA SER A 126 8.55 16.55 0.76
C SER A 126 7.40 16.38 -0.22
N GLY A 127 6.46 15.50 0.07
CA GLY A 127 5.29 15.29 -0.79
C GLY A 127 4.57 13.98 -0.52
N ASP A 128 3.65 13.65 -1.40
CA ASP A 128 2.87 12.43 -1.35
C ASP A 128 3.63 11.32 -2.07
N TYR A 129 4.04 10.31 -1.31
CA TYR A 129 4.72 9.11 -1.80
C TYR A 129 3.71 7.99 -1.95
N THR A 130 3.81 7.22 -3.03
CA THR A 130 2.95 6.07 -3.30
C THR A 130 3.73 4.78 -3.08
N PHE A 131 3.24 3.95 -2.19
CA PHE A 131 3.73 2.59 -1.94
C PHE A 131 2.80 1.62 -2.68
N LEU A 132 3.35 0.84 -3.61
CA LEU A 132 2.64 -0.28 -4.22
C LEU A 132 3.08 -1.57 -3.52
N LEU A 133 2.13 -2.19 -2.85
CA LEU A 133 2.33 -3.40 -2.06
C LEU A 133 1.69 -4.58 -2.78
N SER A 134 2.38 -5.71 -2.92
CA SER A 134 1.76 -6.91 -3.46
C SER A 134 2.28 -8.18 -2.79
N GLN A 135 1.42 -9.20 -2.77
CA GLN A 135 1.72 -10.53 -2.28
C GLN A 135 1.24 -11.57 -3.30
N THR A 136 2.03 -12.61 -3.52
CA THR A 136 1.64 -13.76 -4.33
C THR A 136 1.64 -15.00 -3.45
N MET A 137 0.50 -15.66 -3.35
CA MET A 137 0.36 -16.91 -2.61
C MET A 137 0.91 -18.10 -3.40
N LYS A 138 1.30 -19.17 -2.71
CA LYS A 138 1.59 -20.46 -3.34
C LYS A 138 0.33 -20.99 -4.01
N GLN A 139 0.46 -21.46 -5.25
CA GLN A 139 -0.68 -21.88 -6.10
C GLN A 139 -1.48 -23.04 -5.51
N GLU A 140 -0.84 -23.91 -4.74
CA GLU A 140 -1.46 -25.04 -4.03
C GLU A 140 -2.48 -24.63 -2.96
N LEU A 141 -2.43 -23.37 -2.53
CA LEU A 141 -3.30 -22.80 -1.50
C LEU A 141 -4.44 -21.96 -2.11
N LEU A 142 -4.39 -21.73 -3.41
CA LEU A 142 -5.45 -21.05 -4.13
C LEU A 142 -6.50 -22.11 -4.51
N THR A 143 -7.50 -22.29 -3.70
CA THR A 143 -8.76 -22.89 -4.18
C THR A 143 -9.23 -22.02 -5.35
N PHE A 144 -9.73 -22.63 -6.42
CA PHE A 144 -10.05 -22.07 -7.74
C PHE A 144 -10.75 -20.68 -7.83
N LYS A 145 -10.83 -19.94 -6.76
CA LYS A 145 -11.31 -18.55 -6.73
C LYS A 145 -10.13 -17.61 -6.91
N SER A 146 -10.02 -17.02 -8.07
CA SER A 146 -8.96 -16.10 -8.52
C SER A 146 -8.80 -14.81 -7.69
N ASN A 147 -9.62 -14.58 -6.67
CA ASN A 147 -9.69 -13.36 -5.87
C ASN A 147 -9.61 -13.67 -4.37
N GLU A 148 -8.69 -14.52 -3.95
CA GLU A 148 -8.48 -14.74 -2.53
C GLU A 148 -7.73 -13.55 -1.93
N SER A 149 -8.40 -12.87 -1.03
CA SER A 149 -7.87 -11.74 -0.28
C SER A 149 -6.82 -12.21 0.72
N VAL A 150 -5.65 -11.61 0.70
CA VAL A 150 -4.49 -11.94 1.53
C VAL A 150 -4.26 -10.85 2.57
N CYS A 151 -4.10 -11.26 3.81
CA CYS A 151 -3.80 -10.35 4.92
C CYS A 151 -2.35 -9.88 4.90
N GLY A 152 -2.13 -8.61 5.24
CA GLY A 152 -0.82 -8.04 5.52
C GLY A 152 -0.91 -6.87 6.49
N SER A 153 0.21 -6.45 7.03
CA SER A 153 0.34 -5.23 7.83
C SER A 153 1.34 -4.29 7.17
N PHE A 154 1.00 -3.03 7.05
CA PHE A 154 1.89 -2.00 6.55
C PHE A 154 2.00 -0.87 7.56
N CYS A 155 3.25 -0.48 7.87
CA CYS A 155 3.53 0.54 8.88
C CYS A 155 4.64 1.47 8.40
N ILE A 156 4.47 2.77 8.63
CA ILE A 156 5.47 3.81 8.46
C ILE A 156 5.73 4.43 9.81
N LEU A 157 6.97 4.41 10.24
CA LEU A 157 7.41 5.07 11.47
C LEU A 157 8.43 6.14 11.13
N LYS A 158 8.47 7.20 11.92
CA LYS A 158 9.41 8.31 11.80
C LYS A 158 10.29 8.38 13.04
N LEU A 159 11.60 8.55 12.87
CA LEU A 159 12.49 8.80 13.99
C LEU A 159 12.13 10.15 14.64
N LYS A 160 11.93 10.14 15.95
CA LYS A 160 11.67 11.36 16.72
C LYS A 160 12.90 12.25 16.66
N GLN A 161 12.75 13.50 16.21
CA GLN A 161 13.82 14.46 16.30
C GLN A 161 13.98 14.86 17.78
N SER A 162 15.20 14.81 18.29
CA SER A 162 15.49 15.42 19.60
C SER A 162 15.41 16.93 19.40
N ASP A 163 14.49 17.57 20.09
CA ASP A 163 14.49 19.03 20.20
C ASP A 163 15.82 19.43 20.84
N LYS A 164 16.68 20.10 20.07
CA LYS A 164 17.92 20.72 20.55
C LYS A 164 17.62 22.08 21.08
#